data_cc6a16601d34fb5c425a614c26e52f96
#
_entry.id   cc6a16601d34fb5c425a614c26e52f96
#
_cell.length_a   1.000
_cell.length_b   1.000
_cell.length_c   1.000
_cell.angle_alpha   90.00
_cell.angle_beta   90.00
_cell.angle_gamma   90.00
#
_symmetry.space_group_name_H-M   'P 1'
#
loop_
_entity.id
_entity.type
_entity.pdbx_description
1 polymer ?
#
loop_
_entity_poly.entity_id
_entity_poly.type
_entity_poly.pdbx_seq_one_letter_code
_entity_poly.pdbx_strand_id
1 'polypeptide(L)'
;MTSEYGASRAQAGIISSDLLDMTVVVLKTLSDPLRLQMLWALCEDDLTLSELAQLIGVSPSVAGQLLARMRTAGVLQTKKSGRHVIYSMHDELSRQYIRQTLDFAAHRLELQDVPVASQD
;
A
#
# COMPACT_ATOMS: atom_id res chain seq x y z
N MET A 1 3.14 -16.42 -15.33
CA MET A 1 2.26 -16.83 -14.36
C MET A 1 0.85 -17.03 -14.86
N THR A 2 0.45 -18.18 -14.88
CA THR A 2 -0.88 -18.43 -15.19
C THR A 2 -1.65 -18.38 -13.97
N SER A 3 -2.84 -18.05 -14.03
CA SER A 3 -3.63 -17.88 -12.89
C SER A 3 -5.02 -18.23 -13.20
N GLU A 4 -5.77 -18.51 -12.17
CA GLU A 4 -7.15 -18.83 -12.35
C GLU A 4 -7.91 -17.65 -12.93
N TYR A 5 -7.53 -16.43 -12.61
CA TYR A 5 -8.23 -15.30 -13.20
C TYR A 5 -7.86 -15.12 -14.66
N GLY A 6 -6.71 -15.61 -15.08
CA GLY A 6 -6.37 -15.59 -16.49
C GLY A 6 -7.27 -16.46 -17.31
N ALA A 7 -7.58 -17.66 -16.80
CA ALA A 7 -8.50 -18.55 -17.48
C ALA A 7 -9.91 -17.98 -17.51
N SER A 8 -10.35 -17.38 -16.40
CA SER A 8 -11.64 -16.71 -16.37
C SER A 8 -11.73 -15.61 -17.38
N ARG A 9 -10.68 -14.82 -17.49
CA ARG A 9 -10.65 -13.74 -18.44
C ARG A 9 -10.78 -14.22 -19.87
N ALA A 10 -10.13 -15.32 -20.18
CA ALA A 10 -10.18 -15.87 -21.52
C ALA A 10 -11.60 -16.28 -21.89
N GLN A 11 -12.35 -16.77 -20.93
CA GLN A 11 -13.72 -17.21 -21.19
C GLN A 11 -14.70 -16.06 -21.26
N ALA A 12 -14.68 -15.20 -20.28
CA ALA A 12 -15.71 -14.22 -20.11
C ALA A 12 -15.30 -12.81 -20.44
N GLY A 13 -14.00 -12.55 -20.47
CA GLY A 13 -13.50 -11.19 -20.67
C GLY A 13 -13.71 -10.30 -19.46
N ILE A 14 -14.06 -10.87 -18.32
CA ILE A 14 -14.25 -10.11 -17.08
C ILE A 14 -13.63 -10.85 -15.92
N ILE A 15 -13.40 -10.12 -14.86
CA ILE A 15 -12.84 -10.64 -13.63
C ILE A 15 -13.98 -11.12 -12.74
N SER A 16 -13.75 -12.18 -11.97
CA SER A 16 -14.78 -12.66 -11.05
C SER A 16 -15.13 -11.55 -10.05
N SER A 17 -16.35 -11.55 -9.56
CA SER A 17 -16.80 -10.47 -8.70
C SER A 17 -16.03 -10.43 -7.38
N ASP A 18 -15.67 -11.57 -6.80
CA ASP A 18 -14.92 -11.59 -5.56
C ASP A 18 -13.54 -10.95 -5.75
N LEU A 19 -12.86 -11.30 -6.82
CA LEU A 19 -11.56 -10.74 -7.10
C LEU A 19 -11.68 -9.25 -7.41
N LEU A 20 -12.69 -8.86 -8.14
CA LEU A 20 -12.92 -7.47 -8.47
C LEU A 20 -13.14 -6.64 -7.21
N ASP A 21 -14.00 -7.12 -6.30
CA ASP A 21 -14.29 -6.42 -5.06
C ASP A 21 -13.03 -6.24 -4.22
N MET A 22 -12.25 -7.30 -4.07
CA MET A 22 -11.03 -7.24 -3.28
C MET A 22 -10.02 -6.29 -3.92
N THR A 23 -9.92 -6.31 -5.24
CA THR A 23 -9.01 -5.41 -5.96
C THR A 23 -9.37 -3.96 -5.69
N VAL A 24 -10.66 -3.65 -5.73
CA VAL A 24 -11.11 -2.29 -5.44
C VAL A 24 -10.78 -1.88 -4.01
N VAL A 25 -10.97 -2.79 -3.04
CA VAL A 25 -10.62 -2.53 -1.65
C VAL A 25 -9.12 -2.19 -1.53
N VAL A 26 -8.27 -2.98 -2.17
CA VAL A 26 -6.83 -2.76 -2.13
C VAL A 26 -6.49 -1.41 -2.75
N LEU A 27 -7.03 -1.11 -3.93
CA LEU A 27 -6.72 0.15 -4.60
C LEU A 27 -7.19 1.35 -3.78
N LYS A 28 -8.37 1.28 -3.20
CA LYS A 28 -8.87 2.37 -2.36
C LYS A 28 -8.00 2.58 -1.12
N THR A 29 -7.51 1.49 -0.56
CA THR A 29 -6.65 1.56 0.61
C THR A 29 -5.39 2.34 0.32
N LEU A 30 -4.87 2.24 -0.89
CA LEU A 30 -3.64 2.91 -1.28
C LEU A 30 -3.87 4.34 -1.79
N SER A 31 -5.11 4.73 -2.05
CA SER A 31 -5.41 6.02 -2.68
C SER A 31 -5.45 7.15 -1.66
N ASP A 32 -4.37 7.29 -0.92
CA ASP A 32 -4.25 8.34 0.08
C ASP A 32 -2.77 8.67 0.28
N PRO A 33 -2.37 9.94 0.18
CA PRO A 33 -0.96 10.29 0.30
C PRO A 33 -0.34 9.88 1.62
N LEU A 34 -1.06 10.02 2.72
CA LEU A 34 -0.50 9.68 4.02
C LEU A 34 -0.29 8.19 4.15
N ARG A 35 -1.26 7.39 3.70
CA ARG A 35 -1.11 5.95 3.73
C ARG A 35 0.04 5.47 2.85
N LEU A 36 0.20 6.10 1.67
CA LEU A 36 1.32 5.74 0.80
C LEU A 36 2.66 6.05 1.43
N GLN A 37 2.77 7.18 2.12
CA GLN A 37 4.01 7.51 2.82
C GLN A 37 4.32 6.49 3.91
N MET A 38 3.31 6.08 4.66
CA MET A 38 3.50 5.06 5.69
C MET A 38 3.94 3.73 5.09
N LEU A 39 3.30 3.32 4.00
CA LEU A 39 3.65 2.06 3.35
C LEU A 39 5.05 2.10 2.79
N TRP A 40 5.46 3.22 2.22
CA TRP A 40 6.82 3.35 1.74
C TRP A 40 7.83 3.19 2.88
N ALA A 41 7.57 3.83 4.01
CA ALA A 41 8.44 3.69 5.17
C ALA A 41 8.52 2.25 5.65
N LEU A 42 7.38 1.55 5.64
CA LEU A 42 7.32 0.16 6.09
C LEU A 42 7.94 -0.83 5.11
N CYS A 43 8.14 -0.42 3.86
CA CYS A 43 8.92 -1.25 2.95
C CYS A 43 10.37 -1.35 3.39
N GLU A 44 10.88 -0.35 4.11
CA GLU A 44 12.26 -0.31 4.54
C GLU A 44 12.47 -0.86 5.94
N ASP A 45 11.57 -0.53 6.87
CA ASP A 45 11.73 -0.89 8.27
C ASP A 45 10.40 -1.24 8.91
N ASP A 46 10.45 -2.08 9.92
CA ASP A 46 9.30 -2.30 10.79
C ASP A 46 9.28 -1.15 11.79
N LEU A 47 8.11 -0.58 12.03
CA LEU A 47 7.99 0.63 12.83
C LEU A 47 6.82 0.56 13.79
N THR A 48 6.93 1.28 14.88
CA THR A 48 5.82 1.41 15.84
C THR A 48 4.85 2.47 15.36
N LEU A 49 3.66 2.48 15.95
CA LEU A 49 2.67 3.51 15.65
C LEU A 49 3.21 4.90 15.93
N SER A 50 3.91 5.06 17.06
CA SER A 50 4.51 6.36 17.40
C SER A 50 5.50 6.82 16.37
N GLU A 51 6.35 5.91 15.92
CA GLU A 51 7.34 6.24 14.90
C GLU A 51 6.68 6.65 13.59
N LEU A 52 5.64 5.92 13.20
CA LEU A 52 4.92 6.25 11.98
C LEU A 52 4.19 7.58 12.09
N ALA A 53 3.55 7.83 13.22
CA ALA A 53 2.85 9.09 13.45
C ALA A 53 3.80 10.27 13.36
N GLN A 54 4.96 10.13 13.98
CA GLN A 54 5.96 11.18 13.97
C GLN A 54 6.52 11.41 12.56
N LEU A 55 6.79 10.33 11.85
CA LEU A 55 7.33 10.41 10.51
C LEU A 55 6.38 11.12 9.55
N ILE A 56 5.10 10.84 9.66
CA ILE A 56 4.09 11.40 8.76
C ILE A 56 3.63 12.79 9.23
N GLY A 57 3.82 13.09 10.51
CA GLY A 57 3.43 14.38 11.06
C GLY A 57 1.96 14.44 11.44
N VAL A 58 1.41 13.34 11.94
CA VAL A 58 0.03 13.29 12.39
C VAL A 58 -0.03 12.82 13.84
N SER A 59 -1.19 12.96 14.46
CA SER A 59 -1.37 12.48 15.83
C SER A 59 -1.38 10.94 15.85
N PRO A 60 -1.05 10.32 16.98
CA PRO A 60 -1.16 8.87 17.10
C PRO A 60 -2.56 8.35 16.78
N SER A 61 -3.59 9.11 17.14
CA SER A 61 -4.96 8.72 16.86
C SER A 61 -5.21 8.63 15.36
N VAL A 62 -4.76 9.62 14.60
CA VAL A 62 -4.92 9.63 13.14
C VAL A 62 -4.09 8.51 12.53
N ALA A 63 -2.86 8.35 12.99
CA ALA A 63 -1.99 7.27 12.50
C ALA A 63 -2.65 5.91 12.71
N GLY A 64 -3.24 5.71 13.89
CA GLY A 64 -3.92 4.44 14.20
C GLY A 64 -5.07 4.15 13.26
N GLN A 65 -5.84 5.18 12.91
CA GLN A 65 -6.94 5.00 11.98
C GLN A 65 -6.47 4.65 10.57
N LEU A 66 -5.41 5.31 10.13
CA LEU A 66 -4.84 5.03 8.81
C LEU A 66 -4.30 3.61 8.75
N LEU A 67 -3.58 3.20 9.81
CA LEU A 67 -2.99 1.87 9.86
C LEU A 67 -4.05 0.77 9.94
N ALA A 68 -5.14 1.03 10.66
CA ALA A 68 -6.20 0.04 10.77
C ALA A 68 -6.81 -0.31 9.42
N ARG A 69 -7.00 0.67 8.56
CA ARG A 69 -7.54 0.43 7.23
C ARG A 69 -6.62 -0.44 6.40
N MET A 70 -5.32 -0.17 6.46
CA MET A 70 -4.35 -0.95 5.70
C MET A 70 -4.21 -2.37 6.23
N ARG A 71 -4.33 -2.52 7.54
CA ARG A 71 -4.28 -3.84 8.14
C ARG A 71 -5.49 -4.67 7.74
N THR A 72 -6.68 -4.07 7.73
CA THR A 72 -7.90 -4.76 7.31
C THR A 72 -7.80 -5.21 5.85
N ALA A 73 -7.16 -4.44 5.02
CA ALA A 73 -6.97 -4.80 3.61
C ALA A 73 -5.88 -5.85 3.40
N GLY A 74 -5.18 -6.26 4.46
CA GLY A 74 -4.18 -7.31 4.38
C GLY A 74 -2.83 -6.85 3.86
N VAL A 75 -2.59 -5.54 3.81
CA VAL A 75 -1.31 -5.01 3.34
C VAL A 75 -0.28 -4.98 4.45
N LEU A 76 -0.73 -4.85 5.67
CA LEU A 76 0.12 -4.76 6.86
C LEU A 76 -0.23 -5.85 7.85
N GLN A 77 0.73 -6.13 8.70
CA GLN A 77 0.51 -6.98 9.87
C GLN A 77 1.16 -6.33 11.08
N THR A 78 0.80 -6.81 12.25
CA THR A 78 1.36 -6.32 13.50
C THR A 78 1.90 -7.49 14.30
N LYS A 79 2.88 -7.19 15.14
CA LYS A 79 3.35 -8.14 16.13
C LYS A 79 3.71 -7.38 17.39
N LYS A 80 3.61 -8.05 18.50
CA LYS A 80 3.98 -7.44 19.78
C LYS A 80 5.44 -7.65 20.06
N SER A 81 6.08 -6.62 20.61
CA SER A 81 7.45 -6.69 21.07
C SER A 81 7.49 -5.97 22.41
N GLY A 82 7.39 -6.72 23.50
CA GLY A 82 7.26 -6.13 24.82
C GLY A 82 5.97 -5.34 24.93
N ARG A 83 6.10 -4.04 25.21
CA ARG A 83 4.95 -3.15 25.33
C ARG A 83 4.54 -2.53 24.01
N HIS A 84 5.34 -2.75 22.98
CA HIS A 84 5.12 -2.07 21.71
C HIS A 84 4.42 -2.97 20.73
N VAL A 85 3.65 -2.35 19.85
CA VAL A 85 3.09 -3.01 18.68
C VAL A 85 3.89 -2.55 17.50
N ILE A 86 4.46 -3.49 16.79
CA ILE A 86 5.31 -3.22 15.63
C ILE A 86 4.49 -3.48 14.37
N TYR A 87 4.50 -2.52 13.46
CA TYR A 87 3.84 -2.66 12.17
C TYR A 87 4.87 -3.05 11.12
N SER A 88 4.47 -3.94 10.24
CA SER A 88 5.34 -4.37 9.14
C SER A 88 4.50 -4.67 7.91
N MET A 89 5.15 -4.72 6.76
CA MET A 89 4.47 -5.19 5.56
C MET A 89 4.08 -6.64 5.77
N HIS A 90 2.91 -7.01 5.23
CA HIS A 90 2.37 -8.34 5.46
C HIS A 90 3.31 -9.43 4.94
N ASP A 91 3.88 -9.22 3.77
CA ASP A 91 4.79 -10.19 3.16
C ASP A 91 5.57 -9.49 2.05
N GLU A 92 6.41 -10.26 1.39
CA GLU A 92 7.22 -9.71 0.30
C GLU A 92 6.37 -9.29 -0.90
N LEU A 93 5.27 -9.97 -1.13
CA LEU A 93 4.36 -9.59 -2.21
C LEU A 93 3.77 -8.19 -1.99
N SER A 94 3.38 -7.90 -0.75
CA SER A 94 2.88 -6.58 -0.40
C SER A 94 3.95 -5.51 -0.63
N ARG A 95 5.20 -5.82 -0.28
CA ARG A 95 6.32 -4.91 -0.49
C ARG A 95 6.53 -4.62 -1.97
N GLN A 96 6.52 -5.68 -2.77
CA GLN A 96 6.70 -5.54 -4.20
C GLN A 96 5.59 -4.71 -4.82
N TYR A 97 4.36 -4.89 -4.35
CA TYR A 97 3.24 -4.15 -4.88
C TYR A 97 3.43 -2.65 -4.69
N ILE A 98 3.85 -2.24 -3.49
CA ILE A 98 4.07 -0.82 -3.22
C ILE A 98 5.23 -0.28 -4.06
N ARG A 99 6.33 -1.01 -4.10
CA ARG A 99 7.49 -0.56 -4.88
C ARG A 99 7.19 -0.44 -6.36
N GLN A 100 6.49 -1.44 -6.91
CA GLN A 100 6.15 -1.43 -8.33
C GLN A 100 5.17 -0.33 -8.68
N THR A 101 4.24 -0.04 -7.77
CA THR A 101 3.30 1.05 -7.99
C THR A 101 4.03 2.39 -8.06
N LEU A 102 4.98 2.61 -7.16
CA LEU A 102 5.77 3.84 -7.17
C LEU A 102 6.67 3.92 -8.39
N ASP A 103 7.27 2.80 -8.79
CA ASP A 103 8.09 2.77 -9.99
C ASP A 103 7.26 3.10 -11.22
N PHE A 104 6.06 2.56 -11.29
CA PHE A 104 5.17 2.83 -12.40
C PHE A 104 4.82 4.33 -12.45
N ALA A 105 4.49 4.91 -11.30
CA ALA A 105 4.15 6.33 -11.23
C ALA A 105 5.34 7.20 -11.62
N ALA A 106 6.53 6.84 -11.15
CA ALA A 106 7.75 7.58 -11.51
C ALA A 106 7.98 7.55 -13.02
N HIS A 107 7.78 6.38 -13.62
CA HIS A 107 7.93 6.25 -15.06
C HIS A 107 6.90 7.12 -15.80
N ARG A 108 5.67 7.17 -15.31
CA ARG A 108 4.64 8.01 -15.92
C ARG A 108 5.00 9.49 -15.84
N LEU A 109 5.63 9.90 -14.76
CA LEU A 109 6.08 11.28 -14.64
C LEU A 109 7.12 11.61 -15.70
N GLU A 110 8.05 10.68 -15.96
CA GLU A 110 9.05 10.87 -17.00
C GLU A 110 8.42 10.98 -18.38
N LEU A 111 7.44 10.14 -18.64
CA LEU A 111 6.79 10.13 -19.95
C LEU A 111 6.00 11.40 -20.22
N GLN A 112 5.56 12.10 -19.18
CA GLN A 112 4.85 13.34 -19.36
C GLN A 112 5.79 14.49 -19.74
N ASP A 113 7.09 14.26 -19.58
CA ASP A 113 8.09 15.28 -19.89
C ASP A 113 7.79 16.59 -19.15
N VAL A 114 7.28 16.47 -17.96
CA VAL A 114 6.98 17.63 -17.15
C VAL A 114 8.11 17.79 -16.14
N PRO A 115 8.77 18.94 -16.10
CA PRO A 115 9.83 19.16 -15.13
C PRO A 115 9.28 19.00 -13.71
N VAL A 116 9.91 18.14 -12.93
CA VAL A 116 9.43 17.86 -11.59
C VAL A 116 9.39 19.14 -10.77
N ALA A 117 10.39 20.00 -10.94
CA ALA A 117 10.44 21.24 -10.19
C ALA A 117 9.23 22.12 -10.41
N SER A 118 8.61 22.04 -11.57
CA SER A 118 7.46 22.88 -11.87
C SER A 118 6.20 22.35 -11.22
N GLN A 119 6.25 21.18 -10.65
CA GLN A 119 5.10 20.60 -9.94
C GLN A 119 4.94 21.20 -8.56
N ASP A 120 5.96 21.79 -8.05
CA ASP A 120 5.93 22.36 -6.71
C ASP A 120 5.30 23.74 -6.70
#